data_7ff399f4282aae78b745e142b28c8842
#
_entry.id   7ff399f4282aae78b745e142b28c8842
#
_cell.length_a   1.000
_cell.length_b   1.000
_cell.length_c   1.000
_cell.angle_alpha   90.00
_cell.angle_beta   90.00
_cell.angle_gamma   90.00
#
_symmetry.space_group_name_H-M   'P 1'
#
loop_
_entity.id
_entity.type
_entity.pdbx_description
1 polymer ?
#
loop_
_entity_poly.entity_id
_entity_poly.type
_entity_poly.pdbx_seq_one_letter_code
_entity_poly.pdbx_strand_id
1 'polypeptide(L)'
;MNPKNNNKVIIVSNRLPVKIERKEDGLLISPSEGGLATGLGSIYNAGNNIWVGWPGIIPQDDAEKTFITEELRALNLVPVFLTEEEILGYYEGFSNEVLWPICHYSPSYAVYDTDNWNTYVQVNEKFGQIVREYIDSEDTVWIHDYQLMLLPNILRKQYEKLSIGY
;
A
#
# COMPACT_ATOMS: atom_id res chain seq x y z
N MET A 1 -13.42 18.11 -29.82
CA MET A 1 -12.46 17.15 -29.24
C MET A 1 -12.74 17.14 -27.76
N ASN A 2 -13.30 16.06 -27.21
CA ASN A 2 -13.44 15.92 -25.77
C ASN A 2 -12.03 15.91 -25.17
N PRO A 3 -11.73 16.69 -24.11
CA PRO A 3 -10.50 16.50 -23.37
C PRO A 3 -10.51 15.05 -22.91
N LYS A 4 -9.44 14.32 -23.20
CA LYS A 4 -9.24 12.99 -22.61
C LYS A 4 -9.27 13.20 -21.12
N ASN A 5 -10.31 12.68 -20.47
CA ASN A 5 -10.37 12.61 -19.00
C ASN A 5 -9.16 11.78 -18.60
N ASN A 6 -8.15 12.44 -18.06
CA ASN A 6 -6.84 11.83 -17.73
C ASN A 6 -6.86 11.29 -16.29
N ASN A 7 -8.07 11.10 -15.74
CA ASN A 7 -8.28 10.63 -14.37
C ASN A 7 -7.74 9.22 -14.25
N LYS A 8 -6.83 9.02 -13.33
CA LYS A 8 -6.31 7.69 -13.00
C LYS A 8 -6.93 7.19 -11.69
N VAL A 9 -6.89 5.89 -11.51
CA VAL A 9 -7.16 5.25 -10.22
C VAL A 9 -5.81 4.96 -9.55
N ILE A 10 -5.67 5.45 -8.34
CA ILE A 10 -4.55 5.13 -7.45
C ILE A 10 -5.04 4.04 -6.50
N ILE A 11 -4.66 2.81 -6.76
CA ILE A 11 -4.95 1.66 -5.88
C ILE A 11 -3.94 1.70 -4.75
N VAL A 12 -4.41 1.57 -3.51
CA VAL A 12 -3.53 1.52 -2.33
C VAL A 12 -3.87 0.28 -1.51
N SER A 13 -2.89 -0.56 -1.25
CA SER A 13 -3.05 -1.75 -0.40
C SER A 13 -1.81 -2.00 0.44
N ASN A 14 -1.95 -2.81 1.49
CA ASN A 14 -0.80 -3.17 2.32
C ASN A 14 0.36 -3.75 1.49
N ARG A 15 0.07 -4.69 0.57
CA ARG A 15 1.07 -5.36 -0.28
C ARG A 15 0.89 -4.99 -1.74
N LEU A 16 2.01 -4.76 -2.44
CA LEU A 16 2.00 -4.73 -3.90
C LEU A 16 1.71 -6.12 -4.50
N PRO A 17 1.16 -6.20 -5.71
CA PRO A 17 0.83 -7.46 -6.39
C PRO A 17 2.07 -8.16 -6.97
N VAL A 18 3.18 -8.13 -6.26
CA VAL A 18 4.45 -8.73 -6.67
C VAL A 18 5.07 -9.54 -5.53
N LYS A 19 5.90 -10.48 -5.93
CA LYS A 19 6.80 -11.24 -5.06
C LYS A 19 8.23 -10.90 -5.46
N ILE A 20 9.05 -10.48 -4.50
CA ILE A 20 10.47 -10.17 -4.69
C ILE A 20 11.28 -11.19 -3.88
N GLU A 21 12.15 -11.92 -4.55
CA GLU A 21 12.99 -12.96 -3.96
C GLU A 21 14.46 -12.68 -4.26
N ARG A 22 15.32 -12.86 -3.25
CA ARG A 22 16.77 -12.86 -3.44
C ARG A 22 17.22 -14.19 -3.99
N LYS A 23 17.93 -14.17 -5.10
CA LYS A 23 18.54 -15.31 -5.76
C LYS A 23 20.07 -15.13 -5.80
N GLU A 24 20.80 -16.14 -6.17
CA GLU A 24 22.28 -16.07 -6.31
C GLU A 24 22.71 -14.97 -7.28
N ASP A 25 21.94 -14.76 -8.35
CA ASP A 25 22.23 -13.79 -9.42
C ASP A 25 21.57 -12.40 -9.20
N GLY A 26 20.97 -12.13 -8.02
CA GLY A 26 20.31 -10.86 -7.71
C GLY A 26 18.85 -10.98 -7.28
N LEU A 27 18.04 -9.96 -7.55
CA LEU A 27 16.63 -9.95 -7.21
C LEU A 27 15.76 -10.45 -8.36
N LEU A 28 14.85 -11.36 -8.06
CA LEU A 28 13.79 -11.80 -8.97
C LEU A 28 12.47 -11.15 -8.55
N ILE A 29 11.88 -10.35 -9.44
CA ILE A 29 10.56 -9.76 -9.28
C ILE A 29 9.57 -10.52 -10.15
N SER A 30 8.51 -11.05 -9.57
CA SER A 30 7.46 -11.82 -10.25
C SER A 30 6.07 -11.39 -9.77
N PRO A 31 5.01 -11.57 -10.57
CA PRO A 31 3.64 -11.32 -10.13
C PRO A 31 3.30 -12.19 -8.91
N SER A 32 2.55 -11.64 -7.95
CA SER A 32 2.02 -12.43 -6.85
C SER A 32 0.67 -13.04 -7.22
N GLU A 33 0.46 -14.29 -6.80
CA GLU A 33 -0.82 -15.00 -6.96
C GLU A 33 -1.74 -14.68 -5.75
N GLY A 34 -2.31 -13.48 -5.71
CA GLY A 34 -3.21 -13.07 -4.63
C GLY A 34 -4.62 -12.72 -5.13
N GLY A 35 -5.65 -12.92 -4.30
CA GLY A 35 -7.03 -12.61 -4.64
C GLY A 35 -7.22 -11.14 -5.05
N LEU A 36 -6.58 -10.22 -4.33
CA LEU A 36 -6.61 -8.79 -4.65
C LEU A 36 -5.91 -8.51 -6.00
N ALA A 37 -4.72 -9.08 -6.22
CA ALA A 37 -3.97 -8.93 -7.48
C ALA A 37 -4.78 -9.44 -8.68
N THR A 38 -5.43 -10.58 -8.54
CA THR A 38 -6.29 -11.16 -9.59
C THR A 38 -7.56 -10.33 -9.80
N GLY A 39 -8.22 -9.92 -8.72
CA GLY A 39 -9.49 -9.18 -8.77
C GLY A 39 -9.34 -7.77 -9.36
N LEU A 40 -8.26 -7.08 -9.05
CA LEU A 40 -8.01 -5.70 -9.51
C LEU A 40 -7.18 -5.62 -10.80
N GLY A 41 -6.67 -6.74 -11.31
CA GLY A 41 -5.79 -6.76 -12.47
C GLY A 41 -6.38 -6.08 -13.71
N SER A 42 -7.67 -6.22 -13.95
CA SER A 42 -8.35 -5.55 -15.08
C SER A 42 -8.40 -4.03 -14.94
N ILE A 43 -8.57 -3.52 -13.73
CA ILE A 43 -8.60 -2.08 -13.43
C ILE A 43 -7.18 -1.52 -13.48
N TYR A 44 -6.25 -2.17 -12.81
CA TYR A 44 -4.86 -1.77 -12.77
C TYR A 44 -4.22 -1.71 -14.17
N ASN A 45 -4.50 -2.69 -15.04
CA ASN A 45 -3.98 -2.73 -16.40
C ASN A 45 -4.70 -1.79 -17.36
N ALA A 46 -5.75 -1.10 -16.93
CA ALA A 46 -6.49 -0.15 -17.76
C ALA A 46 -5.92 1.26 -17.62
N GLY A 47 -5.35 1.80 -18.71
CA GLY A 47 -4.85 3.18 -18.75
C GLY A 47 -3.54 3.40 -18.00
N ASN A 48 -3.47 4.53 -17.28
CA ASN A 48 -2.30 4.98 -16.52
C ASN A 48 -2.49 4.85 -14.99
N ASN A 49 -3.27 3.88 -14.55
CA ASN A 49 -3.49 3.60 -13.15
C ASN A 49 -2.18 3.17 -12.46
N ILE A 50 -2.07 3.49 -11.18
CA ILE A 50 -0.90 3.11 -10.37
C ILE A 50 -1.35 2.32 -9.14
N TRP A 51 -0.44 1.54 -8.59
CA TRP A 51 -0.68 0.78 -7.37
C TRP A 51 0.42 1.07 -6.35
N VAL A 52 0.02 1.59 -5.19
CA VAL A 52 0.90 1.94 -4.07
C VAL A 52 0.82 0.85 -3.00
N GLY A 53 1.94 0.36 -2.52
CA GLY A 53 1.97 -0.67 -1.48
C GLY A 53 3.37 -1.08 -1.03
N TRP A 54 3.45 -1.86 0.04
CA TRP A 54 4.69 -2.46 0.48
C TRP A 54 5.12 -3.56 -0.49
N PRO A 55 6.38 -3.55 -1.00
CA PRO A 55 6.85 -4.57 -1.94
C PRO A 55 7.13 -5.94 -1.30
N GLY A 56 7.04 -6.05 0.04
CA GLY A 56 7.21 -7.29 0.76
C GLY A 56 8.65 -7.69 1.04
N ILE A 57 9.57 -6.75 0.88
CA ILE A 57 10.98 -6.93 1.16
C ILE A 57 11.52 -5.66 1.84
N ILE A 58 12.50 -5.84 2.72
CA ILE A 58 13.29 -4.75 3.28
C ILE A 58 14.57 -4.67 2.47
N PRO A 59 14.86 -3.54 1.77
CA PRO A 59 16.11 -3.37 1.04
C PRO A 59 17.32 -3.45 1.97
N GLN A 60 18.40 -4.07 1.51
CA GLN A 60 19.65 -4.19 2.28
C GLN A 60 20.45 -2.88 2.29
N ASP A 61 20.35 -2.12 1.20
CA ASP A 61 21.03 -0.84 1.01
C ASP A 61 20.27 0.07 0.02
N ASP A 62 20.79 1.27 -0.19
CA ASP A 62 20.19 2.26 -1.10
C ASP A 62 20.26 1.83 -2.58
N ALA A 63 21.23 1.02 -2.96
CA ALA A 63 21.35 0.51 -4.33
C ALA A 63 20.23 -0.50 -4.62
N GLU A 64 19.99 -1.44 -3.71
CA GLU A 64 18.88 -2.39 -3.80
C GLU A 64 17.53 -1.68 -3.78
N LYS A 65 17.38 -0.67 -2.91
CA LYS A 65 16.17 0.16 -2.85
C LYS A 65 15.90 0.88 -4.17
N THR A 66 16.94 1.46 -4.77
CA THR A 66 16.84 2.15 -6.06
C THR A 66 16.45 1.17 -7.16
N PHE A 67 17.12 0.03 -7.24
CA PHE A 67 16.82 -1.01 -8.22
C PHE A 67 15.36 -1.47 -8.13
N ILE A 68 14.88 -1.82 -6.93
CA ILE A 68 13.47 -2.22 -6.72
C ILE A 68 12.52 -1.11 -7.17
N THR A 69 12.82 0.14 -6.84
CA THR A 69 11.96 1.28 -7.20
C THR A 69 11.86 1.47 -8.72
N GLU A 70 12.97 1.33 -9.43
CA GLU A 70 13.02 1.48 -10.90
C GLU A 70 12.28 0.33 -11.61
N GLU A 71 12.50 -0.91 -11.20
CA GLU A 71 11.80 -2.07 -11.75
C GLU A 71 10.29 -2.00 -11.51
N LEU A 72 9.87 -1.62 -10.30
CA LEU A 72 8.45 -1.48 -9.97
C LEU A 72 7.79 -0.31 -10.71
N ARG A 73 8.52 0.80 -10.93
CA ARG A 73 8.03 1.94 -11.71
C ARG A 73 7.69 1.55 -13.15
N ALA A 74 8.49 0.68 -13.77
CA ALA A 74 8.20 0.18 -15.11
C ALA A 74 6.88 -0.59 -15.20
N LEU A 75 6.38 -1.06 -14.06
CA LEU A 75 5.10 -1.75 -13.89
C LEU A 75 3.99 -0.83 -13.34
N ASN A 76 4.17 0.48 -13.26
CA ASN A 76 3.28 1.42 -12.58
C ASN A 76 3.01 1.07 -11.10
N LEU A 77 3.95 0.43 -10.43
CA LEU A 77 3.91 0.10 -9.02
C LEU A 77 4.78 1.08 -8.23
N VAL A 78 4.26 1.55 -7.09
CA VAL A 78 4.92 2.52 -6.22
C VAL A 78 5.20 1.87 -4.87
N PRO A 79 6.46 1.62 -4.51
CA PRO A 79 6.79 0.96 -3.27
C PRO A 79 6.71 1.89 -2.05
N VAL A 80 6.09 1.41 -0.99
CA VAL A 80 6.19 1.95 0.37
C VAL A 80 7.12 1.02 1.15
N PHE A 81 8.38 1.40 1.31
CA PHE A 81 9.33 0.60 2.05
C PHE A 81 9.09 0.73 3.56
N LEU A 82 8.98 -0.40 4.23
CA LEU A 82 8.82 -0.50 5.68
C LEU A 82 10.09 -1.05 6.32
N THR A 83 10.41 -0.58 7.52
CA THR A 83 11.43 -1.17 8.37
C THR A 83 10.90 -2.43 9.07
N GLU A 84 11.78 -3.22 9.66
CA GLU A 84 11.39 -4.37 10.47
C GLU A 84 10.51 -3.97 11.66
N GLU A 85 10.85 -2.88 12.33
CA GLU A 85 10.06 -2.33 13.45
C GLU A 85 8.66 -1.89 13.02
N GLU A 86 8.57 -1.24 11.84
CA GLU A 86 7.28 -0.87 11.28
C GLU A 86 6.43 -2.11 10.92
N ILE A 87 7.03 -3.15 10.36
CA ILE A 87 6.31 -4.40 10.04
C ILE A 87 5.80 -5.05 11.33
N LEU A 88 6.64 -5.16 12.35
CA LEU A 88 6.28 -5.76 13.62
C LEU A 88 5.14 -4.99 14.32
N GLY A 89 5.22 -3.67 14.44
CA GLY A 89 4.20 -2.89 15.15
C GLY A 89 2.92 -2.68 14.35
N TYR A 90 3.04 -2.36 13.06
CA TYR A 90 1.90 -2.04 12.20
C TYR A 90 1.16 -3.30 11.71
N TYR A 91 1.89 -4.26 11.12
CA TYR A 91 1.28 -5.40 10.47
C TYR A 91 1.04 -6.55 11.46
N GLU A 92 2.11 -7.08 12.08
CA GLU A 92 1.97 -8.21 13.02
C GLU A 92 1.23 -7.79 14.29
N GLY A 93 1.59 -6.64 14.88
CA GLY A 93 1.01 -6.13 16.10
C GLY A 93 -0.41 -5.60 15.90
N PHE A 94 -0.58 -4.31 15.54
CA PHE A 94 -1.91 -3.70 15.57
C PHE A 94 -2.89 -4.30 14.55
N SER A 95 -2.44 -4.56 13.31
CA SER A 95 -3.33 -5.12 12.29
C SER A 95 -3.77 -6.54 12.63
N ASN A 96 -2.82 -7.44 12.94
CA ASN A 96 -3.14 -8.86 13.12
C ASN A 96 -3.57 -9.21 14.54
N GLU A 97 -3.05 -8.52 15.57
CA GLU A 97 -3.40 -8.83 16.97
C GLU A 97 -4.63 -8.06 17.46
N VAL A 98 -5.01 -6.94 16.80
CA VAL A 98 -6.18 -6.15 17.21
C VAL A 98 -7.26 -6.17 16.14
N LEU A 99 -6.99 -5.63 14.95
CA LEU A 99 -8.04 -5.43 13.94
C LEU A 99 -8.54 -6.75 13.36
N TRP A 100 -7.65 -7.70 13.09
CA TRP A 100 -8.04 -9.00 12.53
C TRP A 100 -9.01 -9.78 13.45
N PRO A 101 -8.74 -9.98 14.74
CA PRO A 101 -9.70 -10.62 15.65
C PRO A 101 -11.04 -9.89 15.72
N ILE A 102 -11.04 -8.55 15.76
CA ILE A 102 -12.26 -7.76 15.81
C ILE A 102 -13.11 -7.99 14.56
N CYS A 103 -12.49 -7.90 13.37
CA CYS A 103 -13.16 -8.10 12.08
C CYS A 103 -13.70 -9.54 11.91
N HIS A 104 -13.14 -10.52 12.66
CA HIS A 104 -13.55 -11.92 12.62
C HIS A 104 -14.41 -12.34 13.82
N TYR A 105 -15.09 -11.39 14.46
CA TYR A 105 -16.00 -11.65 15.59
C TYR A 105 -15.34 -12.31 16.81
N SER A 106 -14.05 -12.14 17.00
CA SER A 106 -13.26 -12.73 18.07
C SER A 106 -12.54 -11.67 18.94
N PRO A 107 -13.25 -10.61 19.42
CA PRO A 107 -12.60 -9.48 20.09
C PRO A 107 -11.89 -9.87 21.41
N SER A 108 -12.21 -11.02 21.98
CA SER A 108 -11.54 -11.54 23.19
C SER A 108 -10.08 -11.94 22.94
N TYR A 109 -9.67 -12.10 21.69
CA TYR A 109 -8.28 -12.37 21.33
C TYR A 109 -7.49 -11.11 21.00
N ALA A 110 -8.14 -9.94 20.96
CA ALA A 110 -7.46 -8.68 20.65
C ALA A 110 -6.47 -8.29 21.77
N VAL A 111 -5.22 -8.07 21.41
CA VAL A 111 -4.15 -7.64 22.32
C VAL A 111 -3.81 -6.18 22.05
N TYR A 112 -4.27 -5.29 22.95
CA TYR A 112 -4.08 -3.86 22.80
C TYR A 112 -2.71 -3.42 23.32
N ASP A 113 -1.92 -2.81 22.46
CA ASP A 113 -0.63 -2.23 22.76
C ASP A 113 -0.53 -0.82 22.16
N THR A 114 -0.08 0.15 22.98
CA THR A 114 -0.03 1.56 22.57
C THR A 114 1.09 1.81 21.55
N ASP A 115 2.20 1.10 21.65
CA ASP A 115 3.32 1.28 20.72
C ASP A 115 2.99 0.71 19.36
N ASN A 116 2.30 -0.43 19.30
CA ASN A 116 1.75 -0.98 18.07
C ASN A 116 0.74 -0.03 17.41
N TRP A 117 -0.14 0.60 18.21
CA TRP A 117 -1.04 1.63 17.70
C TRP A 117 -0.29 2.83 17.12
N ASN A 118 0.72 3.34 17.84
CA ASN A 118 1.51 4.47 17.36
C ASN A 118 2.22 4.14 16.04
N THR A 119 2.78 2.94 15.93
CA THR A 119 3.39 2.46 14.69
C THR A 119 2.38 2.33 13.56
N TYR A 120 1.17 1.84 13.84
CA TYR A 120 0.07 1.78 12.87
C TYR A 120 -0.29 3.17 12.33
N VAL A 121 -0.39 4.18 13.21
CA VAL A 121 -0.61 5.57 12.80
C VAL A 121 0.52 6.08 11.91
N GLN A 122 1.78 5.89 12.32
CA GLN A 122 2.97 6.34 11.57
C GLN A 122 3.05 5.72 10.18
N VAL A 123 2.77 4.42 10.05
CA VAL A 123 2.79 3.74 8.75
C VAL A 123 1.65 4.24 7.85
N ASN A 124 0.45 4.45 8.37
CA ASN A 124 -0.64 5.06 7.61
C ASN A 124 -0.28 6.49 7.12
N GLU A 125 0.39 7.30 7.96
CA GLU A 125 0.90 8.61 7.53
C GLU A 125 1.98 8.49 6.45
N LYS A 126 2.88 7.51 6.55
CA LYS A 126 3.90 7.22 5.53
C LYS A 126 3.25 6.87 4.19
N PHE A 127 2.24 6.01 4.18
CA PHE A 127 1.44 5.73 2.99
C PHE A 127 0.81 7.02 2.43
N GLY A 128 0.22 7.84 3.30
CA GLY A 128 -0.37 9.12 2.92
C GLY A 128 0.64 10.07 2.28
N GLN A 129 1.87 10.13 2.78
CA GLN A 129 2.94 10.95 2.20
C GLN A 129 3.28 10.52 0.77
N ILE A 130 3.41 9.22 0.54
CA ILE A 130 3.74 8.68 -0.78
C ILE A 130 2.57 8.85 -1.75
N VAL A 131 1.36 8.52 -1.34
CA VAL A 131 0.17 8.64 -2.20
C VAL A 131 -0.02 10.08 -2.68
N ARG A 132 0.25 11.07 -1.83
CA ARG A 132 0.15 12.51 -2.17
C ARG A 132 1.04 12.94 -3.33
N GLU A 133 2.17 12.29 -3.55
CA GLU A 133 3.08 12.61 -4.66
C GLU A 133 2.49 12.26 -6.04
N TYR A 134 1.42 11.46 -6.05
CA TYR A 134 0.81 10.93 -7.27
C TYR A 134 -0.62 11.41 -7.52
N ILE A 135 -1.23 12.16 -6.58
CA ILE A 135 -2.61 12.64 -6.69
C ILE A 135 -2.69 13.87 -7.57
N ASP A 136 -3.55 13.81 -8.59
CA ASP A 136 -4.06 14.95 -9.32
C ASP A 136 -5.52 15.25 -8.93
N SER A 137 -6.03 16.44 -9.25
CA SER A 137 -7.34 16.96 -8.75
C SER A 137 -8.56 16.09 -9.08
N GLU A 138 -8.49 15.35 -10.17
CA GLU A 138 -9.61 14.56 -10.71
C GLU A 138 -9.43 13.05 -10.49
N ASP A 139 -8.37 12.65 -9.81
CA ASP A 139 -8.05 11.24 -9.57
C ASP A 139 -8.99 10.60 -8.55
N THR A 140 -9.04 9.27 -8.57
CA THR A 140 -9.69 8.47 -7.54
C THR A 140 -8.64 7.67 -6.78
N VAL A 141 -8.64 7.76 -5.45
CA VAL A 141 -7.82 6.89 -4.59
C VAL A 141 -8.69 5.76 -4.08
N TRP A 142 -8.31 4.52 -4.36
CA TRP A 142 -9.03 3.33 -3.90
C TRP A 142 -8.18 2.53 -2.93
N ILE A 143 -8.54 2.63 -1.64
CA ILE A 143 -7.79 2.06 -0.52
C ILE A 143 -8.39 0.70 -0.16
N HIS A 144 -7.54 -0.26 0.12
CA HIS A 144 -7.93 -1.62 0.46
C HIS A 144 -7.36 -2.06 1.79
N ASP A 145 -8.18 -2.83 2.50
CA ASP A 145 -7.84 -3.60 3.68
C ASP A 145 -7.68 -2.81 4.98
N TYR A 146 -7.92 -3.52 6.10
CA TYR A 146 -7.94 -2.99 7.46
C TYR A 146 -6.59 -2.44 7.93
N GLN A 147 -5.49 -2.74 7.26
CA GLN A 147 -4.20 -2.16 7.56
C GLN A 147 -4.15 -0.65 7.29
N LEU A 148 -5.01 -0.13 6.42
CA LEU A 148 -4.98 1.26 5.97
C LEU A 148 -6.25 2.06 6.35
N MET A 149 -6.91 1.72 7.44
CA MET A 149 -8.18 2.36 7.86
C MET A 149 -8.06 3.85 8.17
N LEU A 150 -6.86 4.35 8.52
CA LEU A 150 -6.65 5.77 8.81
C LEU A 150 -6.37 6.60 7.56
N LEU A 151 -5.91 5.97 6.48
CA LEU A 151 -5.48 6.63 5.27
C LEU A 151 -6.57 7.50 4.61
N PRO A 152 -7.86 7.07 4.53
CA PRO A 152 -8.92 7.91 3.98
C PRO A 152 -9.04 9.27 4.69
N ASN A 153 -8.99 9.27 6.02
CA ASN A 153 -9.06 10.50 6.81
C ASN A 153 -7.80 11.37 6.67
N ILE A 154 -6.62 10.75 6.60
CA ILE A 154 -5.34 11.44 6.37
C ILE A 154 -5.37 12.21 5.04
N LEU A 155 -5.85 11.58 3.98
CA LEU A 155 -5.97 12.21 2.67
C LEU A 155 -7.08 13.28 2.64
N ARG A 156 -8.23 13.00 3.24
CA ARG A 156 -9.38 13.93 3.26
C ARG A 156 -9.06 15.26 3.91
N LYS A 157 -8.22 15.30 4.95
CA LYS A 157 -7.79 16.54 5.61
C LYS A 157 -7.10 17.54 4.68
N GLN A 158 -6.47 17.04 3.61
CA GLN A 158 -5.74 17.89 2.65
C GLN A 158 -6.46 18.04 1.31
N TYR A 159 -7.25 17.06 0.92
CA TYR A 159 -7.95 17.00 -0.36
C TYR A 159 -9.46 16.85 -0.15
N GLU A 160 -10.13 17.97 0.14
CA GLU A 160 -11.58 17.96 0.47
C GLU A 160 -12.46 17.30 -0.60
N LYS A 161 -12.11 17.47 -1.87
CA LYS A 161 -12.90 17.02 -3.02
C LYS A 161 -12.40 15.73 -3.67
N LEU A 162 -11.30 15.17 -3.17
CA LEU A 162 -10.73 13.93 -3.73
C LEU A 162 -11.75 12.79 -3.66
N SER A 163 -11.90 12.06 -4.76
CA SER A 163 -12.67 10.81 -4.76
C SER A 163 -11.88 9.72 -4.02
N ILE A 164 -12.41 9.24 -2.91
CA ILE A 164 -11.79 8.19 -2.08
C ILE A 164 -12.78 7.05 -1.92
N GLY A 165 -12.40 5.86 -2.39
CA GLY A 165 -13.04 4.58 -2.10
C GLY A 165 -12.28 3.81 -1.02
N TYR A 166 -13.03 3.09 -0.15
CA TYR A 166 -12.47 2.20 0.87
C TYR A 166 -13.27 0.91 0.92
#